data_6c13adfb59f5943de50bcf61d034e153
#
_entry.id   6c13adfb59f5943de50bcf61d034e153
#
_cell.length_a   1.000
_cell.length_b   1.000
_cell.length_c   1.000
_cell.angle_alpha   90.00
_cell.angle_beta   90.00
_cell.angle_gamma   90.00
#
_symmetry.space_group_name_H-M   'P 1'
#
loop_
_entity.id
_entity.type
_entity.pdbx_description
1 polymer ?
#
loop_
_entity_poly.entity_id
_entity_poly.type
_entity_poly.pdbx_seq_one_letter_code
_entity_poly.pdbx_strand_id
1 'polypeptide(L)'
;MSRRSRDFGMGGFAAFCGPTGFAFGTGRRGLGFKVFDRGDLKYMILRLLSKKPMHGYEVMRALEEESCGCYTASAGSVYPTLQMLEDQGYVVCEEKEGKKVYSITDEGREFLDENGDLVDDILSRVADFTDRFFRNEMKDLTGSFRKLAQVTFERGFRWAETPDELQKMIEILERATREIEDIKPGAARSNA
;
A
#
# COMPACT_ATOMS: atom_id res chain seq x y z
N MET A 1 -35.95 -26.18 14.35
CA MET A 1 -35.12 -25.19 15.08
C MET A 1 -33.71 -25.17 14.44
N SER A 2 -33.51 -24.28 13.48
CA SER A 2 -32.29 -24.17 12.67
C SER A 2 -31.45 -23.02 13.19
N ARG A 3 -30.26 -23.33 13.73
CA ARG A 3 -29.25 -22.33 14.14
C ARG A 3 -28.50 -21.92 12.88
N ARG A 4 -28.74 -20.69 12.41
CA ARG A 4 -27.88 -20.03 11.41
C ARG A 4 -26.56 -19.65 12.08
N SER A 5 -25.50 -20.37 11.73
CA SER A 5 -24.11 -19.93 11.94
C SER A 5 -23.89 -18.65 11.13
N ARG A 6 -23.57 -17.55 11.81
CA ARG A 6 -23.06 -16.35 11.14
C ARG A 6 -21.57 -16.60 10.88
N ASP A 7 -21.25 -16.90 9.63
CA ASP A 7 -19.87 -16.82 9.15
C ASP A 7 -19.40 -15.38 9.28
N PHE A 8 -18.59 -15.15 10.29
CA PHE A 8 -17.82 -13.92 10.45
C PHE A 8 -16.63 -14.04 9.48
N GLY A 9 -16.79 -13.44 8.30
CA GLY A 9 -15.77 -13.42 7.25
C GLY A 9 -14.47 -12.79 7.75
N MET A 10 -13.50 -13.65 8.00
CA MET A 10 -12.12 -13.35 8.42
C MET A 10 -11.26 -12.84 7.24
N GLY A 11 -11.83 -11.96 6.40
CA GLY A 11 -11.23 -11.45 5.17
C GLY A 11 -10.64 -10.03 5.25
N GLY A 12 -10.61 -9.37 6.43
CA GLY A 12 -10.23 -7.96 6.55
C GLY A 12 -8.98 -7.66 7.37
N PHE A 13 -8.33 -8.65 8.00
CA PHE A 13 -7.31 -8.38 9.03
C PHE A 13 -5.86 -8.67 8.63
N ALA A 14 -5.59 -9.17 7.44
CA ALA A 14 -4.25 -9.60 7.03
C ALA A 14 -3.36 -8.52 6.40
N ALA A 15 -3.81 -7.26 6.31
CA ALA A 15 -3.07 -6.18 5.63
C ALA A 15 -2.34 -5.22 6.59
N PHE A 16 -2.19 -5.56 7.88
CA PHE A 16 -1.70 -4.62 8.88
C PHE A 16 -0.41 -5.04 9.61
N CYS A 17 0.44 -5.84 9.03
CA CYS A 17 1.66 -6.30 9.70
C CYS A 17 2.92 -6.08 8.86
N GLY A 18 3.46 -4.86 8.91
CA GLY A 18 4.84 -4.54 8.52
C GLY A 18 5.43 -3.51 9.49
N PRO A 19 6.73 -3.46 9.72
CA PRO A 19 7.35 -2.61 10.74
C PRO A 19 7.22 -1.09 10.50
N THR A 20 6.64 -0.66 9.37
CA THR A 20 6.29 0.74 9.08
C THR A 20 4.80 0.93 8.73
N GLY A 21 4.03 -0.07 8.86
CA GLY A 21 2.64 -0.42 8.83
C GLY A 21 1.57 0.65 8.56
N PHE A 22 1.56 1.27 7.38
CA PHE A 22 0.37 1.93 6.87
C PHE A 22 -0.02 1.36 5.51
N ALA A 23 -0.76 0.24 5.52
CA ALA A 23 -1.52 -0.18 4.36
C ALA A 23 -2.82 0.65 4.30
N PHE A 24 -2.89 1.66 3.46
CA PHE A 24 -4.17 2.23 3.05
C PHE A 24 -4.89 1.18 2.20
N GLY A 25 -5.83 0.46 2.87
CA GLY A 25 -6.54 -0.65 2.27
C GLY A 25 -7.26 -0.25 0.99
N THR A 26 -7.11 -1.09 -0.04
CA THR A 26 -7.86 -1.08 -1.30
C THR A 26 -9.34 -1.50 -1.10
N GLY A 27 -9.94 -1.18 0.04
CA GLY A 27 -11.38 -1.32 0.28
C GLY A 27 -12.13 -0.22 -0.46
N ARG A 28 -13.29 -0.53 -1.02
CA ARG A 28 -14.17 0.31 -1.87
C ARG A 28 -14.53 1.70 -1.32
N ARG A 29 -13.95 2.16 -0.21
CA ARG A 29 -14.07 3.50 0.42
C ARG A 29 -12.79 3.93 1.15
N GLY A 30 -11.59 3.46 0.72
CA GLY A 30 -10.33 4.03 1.18
C GLY A 30 -10.16 5.45 0.65
N LEU A 31 -9.57 6.35 1.42
CA LEU A 31 -9.14 7.67 0.99
C LEU A 31 -8.44 7.53 -0.36
N GLY A 32 -9.07 8.04 -1.43
CA GLY A 32 -8.81 7.71 -2.81
C GLY A 32 -7.51 8.25 -3.41
N PHE A 33 -6.39 8.05 -2.72
CA PHE A 33 -5.07 8.34 -3.26
C PHE A 33 -4.59 7.14 -4.08
N LYS A 34 -4.87 7.16 -5.37
CA LYS A 34 -4.34 6.21 -6.33
C LYS A 34 -2.95 6.65 -6.75
N VAL A 35 -1.93 6.04 -6.16
CA VAL A 35 -0.54 6.21 -6.60
C VAL A 35 -0.32 5.50 -7.94
N PHE A 36 -0.93 4.33 -8.13
CA PHE A 36 -0.88 3.56 -9.37
C PHE A 36 -2.27 3.35 -9.96
N ASP A 37 -2.40 3.52 -11.27
CA ASP A 37 -3.59 3.15 -12.03
C ASP A 37 -3.63 1.65 -12.34
N ARG A 38 -4.79 1.18 -12.84
CA ARG A 38 -4.90 -0.20 -13.30
C ARG A 38 -3.96 -0.41 -14.48
N GLY A 39 -3.01 -1.32 -14.32
CA GLY A 39 -2.03 -1.64 -15.36
C GLY A 39 -0.63 -1.07 -15.11
N ASP A 40 -0.47 -0.04 -14.26
CA ASP A 40 0.85 0.52 -13.93
C ASP A 40 1.76 -0.49 -13.24
N LEU A 41 1.16 -1.36 -12.42
CA LEU A 41 1.90 -2.33 -11.60
C LEU A 41 2.81 -3.24 -12.44
N LYS A 42 2.40 -3.62 -13.64
CA LYS A 42 3.21 -4.47 -14.52
C LYS A 42 4.52 -3.80 -14.96
N TYR A 43 4.48 -2.50 -15.28
CA TYR A 43 5.66 -1.73 -15.67
C TYR A 43 6.61 -1.54 -14.49
N MET A 44 6.08 -1.26 -13.31
CA MET A 44 6.88 -1.12 -12.09
C MET A 44 7.54 -2.44 -11.70
N ILE A 45 6.85 -3.58 -11.82
CA ILE A 45 7.43 -4.90 -11.57
C ILE A 45 8.55 -5.20 -12.58
N LEU A 46 8.31 -5.00 -13.88
CA LEU A 46 9.34 -5.20 -14.92
C LEU A 46 10.56 -4.31 -14.65
N ARG A 47 10.35 -3.04 -14.32
CA ARG A 47 11.43 -2.10 -13.97
C ARG A 47 12.23 -2.55 -12.74
N LEU A 48 11.60 -3.12 -11.73
CA LEU A 48 12.30 -3.70 -10.59
C LEU A 48 13.12 -4.92 -11.00
N LEU A 49 12.52 -5.82 -11.77
CA LEU A 49 13.18 -7.04 -12.25
C LEU A 49 14.28 -6.75 -13.28
N SER A 50 14.25 -5.60 -13.98
CA SER A 50 15.34 -5.19 -14.87
C SER A 50 16.63 -4.86 -14.12
N LYS A 51 16.54 -4.49 -12.86
CA LYS A 51 17.69 -4.20 -11.98
C LYS A 51 18.34 -5.47 -11.45
N LYS A 52 17.53 -6.45 -11.01
CA LYS A 52 17.97 -7.75 -10.49
C LYS A 52 16.81 -8.73 -10.38
N PRO A 53 17.06 -10.05 -10.43
CA PRO A 53 16.08 -11.06 -10.08
C PRO A 53 15.57 -10.90 -8.65
N MET A 54 14.29 -11.18 -8.41
CA MET A 54 13.66 -11.02 -7.09
C MET A 54 12.63 -12.11 -6.80
N HIS A 55 12.45 -12.42 -5.52
CA HIS A 55 11.28 -13.16 -5.05
C HIS A 55 10.03 -12.25 -5.03
N GLY A 56 8.84 -12.83 -5.12
CA GLY A 56 7.59 -12.05 -5.08
C GLY A 56 7.45 -11.16 -3.84
N TYR A 57 7.95 -11.63 -2.69
CA TYR A 57 8.00 -10.82 -1.47
C TYR A 57 8.97 -9.62 -1.60
N GLU A 58 10.13 -9.81 -2.23
CA GLU A 58 11.09 -8.72 -2.46
C GLU A 58 10.53 -7.68 -3.42
N VAL A 59 9.76 -8.11 -4.43
CA VAL A 59 9.03 -7.21 -5.35
C VAL A 59 8.03 -6.35 -4.55
N MET A 60 7.23 -6.94 -3.66
CA MET A 60 6.30 -6.17 -2.82
C MET A 60 7.03 -5.13 -1.98
N ARG A 61 8.12 -5.52 -1.34
CA ARG A 61 8.93 -4.62 -0.52
C ARG A 61 9.57 -3.50 -1.34
N ALA A 62 10.12 -3.82 -2.50
CA ALA A 62 10.75 -2.82 -3.38
C ALA A 62 9.73 -1.80 -3.92
N LEU A 63 8.48 -2.22 -4.22
CA LEU A 63 7.40 -1.31 -4.59
C LEU A 63 7.03 -0.35 -3.44
N GLU A 64 7.02 -0.84 -2.21
CA GLU A 64 6.79 -0.01 -1.03
C GLU A 64 7.94 0.98 -0.81
N GLU A 65 9.19 0.53 -0.95
CA GLU A 65 10.38 1.36 -0.83
C GLU A 65 10.42 2.46 -1.92
N GLU A 66 10.17 2.15 -3.19
CA GLU A 66 10.14 3.13 -4.28
C GLU A 66 9.03 4.18 -4.15
N SER A 67 7.93 3.82 -3.50
CA SER A 67 6.84 4.76 -3.18
C SER A 67 7.02 5.47 -1.84
N CYS A 68 8.18 5.35 -1.19
CA CYS A 68 8.44 5.87 0.16
C CYS A 68 7.37 5.46 1.20
N GLY A 69 6.82 4.25 1.07
CA GLY A 69 5.76 3.73 1.94
C GLY A 69 4.35 4.26 1.64
N CYS A 70 4.19 5.06 0.58
CA CYS A 70 2.88 5.58 0.18
C CYS A 70 2.00 4.54 -0.54
N TYR A 71 2.61 3.47 -1.03
CA TYR A 71 1.91 2.36 -1.67
C TYR A 71 2.39 1.03 -1.09
N THR A 72 1.46 0.23 -0.59
CA THR A 72 1.73 -1.13 -0.15
C THR A 72 1.11 -2.11 -1.13
N ALA A 73 1.96 -2.82 -1.86
CA ALA A 73 1.52 -3.85 -2.79
C ALA A 73 1.04 -5.09 -2.03
N SER A 74 -0.17 -5.56 -2.34
CA SER A 74 -0.69 -6.79 -1.75
C SER A 74 -0.25 -8.02 -2.54
N ALA A 75 -0.14 -9.17 -1.86
CA ALA A 75 0.11 -10.45 -2.52
C ALA A 75 -0.95 -10.75 -3.59
N GLY A 76 -2.23 -10.36 -3.33
CA GLY A 76 -3.35 -10.51 -4.27
C GLY A 76 -3.24 -9.64 -5.53
N SER A 77 -2.38 -8.63 -5.58
CA SER A 77 -2.10 -7.85 -6.79
C SER A 77 -0.79 -8.25 -7.45
N VAL A 78 0.26 -8.51 -6.67
CA VAL A 78 1.61 -8.78 -7.21
C VAL A 78 1.69 -10.15 -7.86
N TYR A 79 1.23 -11.22 -7.20
CA TYR A 79 1.36 -12.57 -7.77
C TYR A 79 0.55 -12.78 -9.05
N PRO A 80 -0.71 -12.33 -9.18
CA PRO A 80 -1.41 -12.39 -10.46
C PRO A 80 -0.74 -11.58 -11.57
N THR A 81 -0.11 -10.43 -11.23
CA THR A 81 0.62 -9.64 -12.22
C THR A 81 1.91 -10.35 -12.65
N LEU A 82 2.68 -10.94 -11.73
CA LEU A 82 3.85 -11.76 -12.05
C LEU A 82 3.48 -12.95 -12.95
N GLN A 83 2.38 -13.63 -12.64
CA GLN A 83 1.89 -14.74 -13.46
C GLN A 83 1.50 -14.27 -14.86
N MET A 84 0.79 -13.16 -14.98
CA MET A 84 0.43 -12.56 -16.27
C MET A 84 1.69 -12.19 -17.08
N LEU A 85 2.73 -11.64 -16.45
CA LEU A 85 3.98 -11.30 -17.11
C LEU A 85 4.77 -12.54 -17.55
N GLU A 86 4.72 -13.62 -16.78
CA GLU A 86 5.28 -14.93 -17.13
C GLU A 86 4.53 -15.54 -18.30
N ASP A 87 3.19 -15.54 -18.29
CA ASP A 87 2.35 -16.04 -19.39
C ASP A 87 2.58 -15.26 -20.71
N GLN A 88 2.95 -13.97 -20.61
CA GLN A 88 3.29 -13.11 -21.74
C GLN A 88 4.76 -13.26 -22.21
N GLY A 89 5.57 -14.04 -21.50
CA GLY A 89 6.99 -14.25 -21.82
C GLY A 89 7.92 -13.11 -21.40
N TYR A 90 7.43 -12.09 -20.68
CA TYR A 90 8.26 -10.95 -20.23
C TYR A 90 9.07 -11.24 -18.97
N VAL A 91 8.67 -12.27 -18.23
CA VAL A 91 9.31 -12.71 -17.00
C VAL A 91 9.44 -14.23 -17.03
N VAL A 92 10.52 -14.76 -16.50
CA VAL A 92 10.73 -16.19 -16.26
C VAL A 92 10.79 -16.44 -14.76
N CYS A 93 10.16 -17.52 -14.32
CA CYS A 93 10.19 -17.97 -12.95
C CYS A 93 11.08 -19.21 -12.81
N GLU A 94 12.07 -19.14 -11.95
CA GLU A 94 12.93 -20.28 -11.57
C GLU A 94 12.71 -20.61 -10.09
N GLU A 95 12.69 -21.90 -9.79
CA GLU A 95 12.67 -22.34 -8.40
C GLU A 95 14.10 -22.53 -7.90
N LYS A 96 14.49 -21.71 -6.90
CA LYS A 96 15.80 -21.81 -6.22
C LYS A 96 15.57 -22.03 -4.72
N GLU A 97 16.12 -23.12 -4.20
CA GLU A 97 16.00 -23.47 -2.78
C GLU A 97 14.54 -23.52 -2.28
N GLY A 98 13.61 -24.03 -3.12
CA GLY A 98 12.19 -24.13 -2.77
C GLY A 98 11.44 -22.78 -2.84
N LYS A 99 12.05 -21.73 -3.40
CA LYS A 99 11.44 -20.39 -3.54
C LYS A 99 11.44 -19.97 -5.00
N LYS A 100 10.34 -19.34 -5.43
CA LYS A 100 10.19 -18.77 -6.75
C LYS A 100 10.96 -17.46 -6.89
N VAL A 101 11.90 -17.40 -7.84
CA VAL A 101 12.67 -16.23 -8.22
C VAL A 101 12.24 -15.81 -9.61
N TYR A 102 11.86 -14.56 -9.78
CA TYR A 102 11.43 -13.98 -11.04
C TYR A 102 12.54 -13.15 -11.65
N SER A 103 12.76 -13.31 -12.95
CA SER A 103 13.76 -12.56 -13.73
C SER A 103 13.11 -12.02 -14.99
N ILE A 104 13.48 -10.81 -15.40
CA ILE A 104 13.02 -10.24 -16.66
C ILE A 104 13.72 -10.94 -17.84
N THR A 105 12.97 -11.20 -18.93
CA THR A 105 13.50 -11.72 -20.19
C THR A 105 14.01 -10.58 -21.09
N ASP A 106 14.63 -10.90 -22.23
CA ASP A 106 15.01 -9.91 -23.23
C ASP A 106 13.77 -9.26 -23.85
N GLU A 107 12.72 -10.03 -24.12
CA GLU A 107 11.42 -9.54 -24.58
C GLU A 107 10.76 -8.61 -23.56
N GLY A 108 10.92 -8.92 -22.27
CA GLY A 108 10.43 -8.06 -21.20
C GLY A 108 11.19 -6.73 -21.11
N ARG A 109 12.50 -6.72 -21.44
CA ARG A 109 13.31 -5.49 -21.52
C ARG A 109 12.90 -4.63 -22.70
N GLU A 110 12.76 -5.25 -23.88
CA GLU A 110 12.29 -4.57 -25.09
C GLU A 110 10.91 -3.94 -24.85
N PHE A 111 9.98 -4.69 -24.26
CA PHE A 111 8.66 -4.17 -23.89
C PHE A 111 8.74 -2.98 -22.93
N LEU A 112 9.65 -3.02 -21.96
CA LEU A 112 9.83 -1.92 -21.01
C LEU A 112 10.40 -0.68 -21.70
N ASP A 113 11.37 -0.86 -22.60
CA ASP A 113 12.01 0.23 -23.37
C ASP A 113 11.02 0.88 -24.35
N GLU A 114 10.19 0.09 -25.04
CA GLU A 114 9.12 0.59 -25.91
C GLU A 114 8.07 1.44 -25.16
N ASN A 115 7.89 1.19 -23.86
CA ASN A 115 6.95 1.91 -23.01
C ASN A 115 7.65 2.87 -22.03
N GLY A 116 8.86 3.32 -22.35
CA GLY A 116 9.68 4.20 -21.50
C GLY A 116 8.95 5.46 -21.06
N ASP A 117 8.30 6.17 -21.98
CA ASP A 117 7.54 7.38 -21.70
C ASP A 117 6.42 7.14 -20.66
N LEU A 118 5.75 5.99 -20.73
CA LEU A 118 4.72 5.62 -19.77
C LEU A 118 5.31 5.30 -18.40
N VAL A 119 6.47 4.65 -18.36
CA VAL A 119 7.21 4.37 -17.11
C VAL A 119 7.63 5.70 -16.45
N ASP A 120 8.15 6.65 -17.22
CA ASP A 120 8.54 7.96 -16.72
C ASP A 120 7.35 8.76 -16.20
N ASP A 121 6.18 8.69 -16.87
CA ASP A 121 4.94 9.28 -16.39
C ASP A 121 4.48 8.66 -15.05
N ILE A 122 4.54 7.34 -14.92
CA ILE A 122 4.23 6.64 -13.67
C ILE A 122 5.17 7.11 -12.56
N LEU A 123 6.47 7.18 -12.81
CA LEU A 123 7.47 7.60 -11.83
C LEU A 123 7.29 9.07 -11.42
N SER A 124 6.97 9.95 -12.38
CA SER A 124 6.66 11.35 -12.12
C SER A 124 5.43 11.49 -11.22
N ARG A 125 4.37 10.74 -11.49
CA ARG A 125 3.17 10.72 -10.61
C ARG A 125 3.47 10.22 -9.20
N VAL A 126 4.32 9.20 -9.07
CA VAL A 126 4.78 8.70 -7.76
C VAL A 126 5.59 9.78 -7.03
N ALA A 127 6.52 10.45 -7.71
CA ALA A 127 7.34 11.50 -7.15
C ALA A 127 6.49 12.71 -6.71
N ASP A 128 5.57 13.18 -7.56
CA ASP A 128 4.66 14.28 -7.24
C ASP A 128 3.77 13.96 -6.04
N PHE A 129 3.28 12.72 -5.97
CA PHE A 129 2.49 12.26 -4.82
C PHE A 129 3.33 12.26 -3.55
N THR A 130 4.54 11.72 -3.62
CA THR A 130 5.49 11.66 -2.50
C THR A 130 5.84 13.06 -2.02
N ASP A 131 6.17 13.98 -2.93
CA ASP A 131 6.48 15.37 -2.59
C ASP A 131 5.32 16.10 -1.93
N ARG A 132 4.09 15.88 -2.40
CA ARG A 132 2.88 16.45 -1.75
C ARG A 132 2.64 15.86 -0.36
N PHE A 133 2.89 14.55 -0.21
CA PHE A 133 2.67 13.85 1.06
C PHE A 133 3.73 14.19 2.11
N PHE A 134 4.98 14.46 1.68
CA PHE A 134 6.11 14.77 2.56
C PHE A 134 6.43 16.27 2.68
N ARG A 135 5.62 17.18 2.11
CA ARG A 135 5.76 18.60 2.42
C ARG A 135 5.73 18.82 3.94
N ASN A 136 6.48 19.82 4.42
CA ASN A 136 6.66 20.03 5.87
C ASN A 136 5.35 20.04 6.66
N GLU A 137 4.28 20.60 6.09
CA GLU A 137 2.96 20.67 6.72
C GLU A 137 2.29 19.28 6.87
N MET A 138 2.48 18.37 5.91
CA MET A 138 1.97 17.00 5.98
C MET A 138 2.87 16.09 6.82
N LYS A 139 4.15 16.41 6.99
CA LYS A 139 5.09 15.62 7.78
C LYS A 139 4.69 15.57 9.26
N ASP A 140 4.27 16.69 9.82
CA ASP A 140 3.82 16.76 11.21
C ASP A 140 2.49 16.05 11.41
N LEU A 141 1.56 16.20 10.45
CA LEU A 141 0.29 15.50 10.46
C LEU A 141 0.48 13.98 10.34
N THR A 142 1.29 13.51 9.40
CA THR A 142 1.58 12.08 9.22
C THR A 142 2.35 11.50 10.41
N GLY A 143 3.26 12.28 11.02
CA GLY A 143 3.96 11.90 12.24
C GLY A 143 3.01 11.71 13.42
N SER A 144 2.06 12.64 13.61
CA SER A 144 1.04 12.58 14.65
C SER A 144 0.10 11.41 14.46
N PHE A 145 -0.34 11.17 13.21
CA PHE A 145 -1.20 10.04 12.88
C PHE A 145 -0.48 8.69 13.10
N ARG A 146 0.79 8.59 12.70
CA ARG A 146 1.59 7.37 12.94
C ARG A 146 1.70 7.08 14.44
N LYS A 147 1.99 8.10 15.25
CA LYS A 147 2.07 7.95 16.72
C LYS A 147 0.73 7.52 17.32
N LEU A 148 -0.37 8.13 16.85
CA LEU A 148 -1.72 7.76 17.28
C LEU A 148 -2.02 6.30 16.97
N ALA A 149 -1.79 5.88 15.72
CA ALA A 149 -2.00 4.51 15.30
C ALA A 149 -1.15 3.53 16.12
N GLN A 150 0.15 3.79 16.27
CA GLN A 150 1.04 2.94 17.07
C GLN A 150 0.50 2.73 18.48
N VAL A 151 0.17 3.81 19.18
CA VAL A 151 -0.36 3.75 20.56
C VAL A 151 -1.69 3.02 20.61
N THR A 152 -2.56 3.24 19.62
CA THR A 152 -3.87 2.58 19.54
C THR A 152 -3.72 1.06 19.39
N PHE A 153 -2.81 0.61 18.52
CA PHE A 153 -2.58 -0.82 18.32
C PHE A 153 -1.88 -1.48 19.52
N GLU A 154 -0.81 -0.87 20.02
CA GLU A 154 -0.09 -1.40 21.19
C GLU A 154 -1.01 -1.57 22.40
N ARG A 155 -1.87 -0.59 22.65
CA ARG A 155 -2.82 -0.64 23.76
C ARG A 155 -4.04 -1.50 23.44
N GLY A 156 -4.58 -1.46 22.23
CA GLY A 156 -5.70 -2.28 21.81
C GLY A 156 -5.41 -3.78 21.93
N PHE A 157 -4.23 -4.23 21.52
CA PHE A 157 -3.81 -5.62 21.75
C PHE A 157 -3.68 -5.97 23.24
N ARG A 158 -3.16 -5.04 24.05
CA ARG A 158 -3.00 -5.26 25.50
C ARG A 158 -4.35 -5.29 26.22
N TRP A 159 -5.32 -4.52 25.74
CA TRP A 159 -6.64 -4.38 26.34
C TRP A 159 -7.74 -5.19 25.64
N ALA A 160 -7.38 -6.11 24.76
CA ALA A 160 -8.35 -6.95 24.06
C ALA A 160 -9.26 -7.75 25.01
N GLU A 161 -8.79 -8.02 26.24
CA GLU A 161 -9.54 -8.71 27.31
C GLU A 161 -10.21 -7.75 28.33
N THR A 162 -10.06 -6.42 28.12
CA THR A 162 -10.65 -5.39 29.00
C THR A 162 -11.62 -4.50 28.22
N PRO A 163 -12.91 -4.86 28.16
CA PRO A 163 -13.91 -4.20 27.31
C PRO A 163 -14.06 -2.69 27.60
N ASP A 164 -13.95 -2.29 28.86
CA ASP A 164 -14.16 -0.90 29.28
C ASP A 164 -13.07 0.03 28.77
N GLU A 165 -11.80 -0.39 28.80
CA GLU A 165 -10.67 0.38 28.26
C GLU A 165 -10.73 0.44 26.73
N LEU A 166 -11.11 -0.65 26.08
CA LEU A 166 -11.28 -0.71 24.65
C LEU A 166 -12.41 0.25 24.20
N GLN A 167 -13.53 0.24 24.93
CA GLN A 167 -14.67 1.14 24.64
C GLN A 167 -14.27 2.61 24.77
N LYS A 168 -13.55 3.00 25.83
CA LYS A 168 -13.03 4.37 26.00
C LYS A 168 -12.11 4.78 24.84
N MET A 169 -11.27 3.86 24.36
CA MET A 169 -10.39 4.15 23.21
C MET A 169 -11.19 4.37 21.93
N ILE A 170 -12.23 3.58 21.69
CA ILE A 170 -13.15 3.76 20.56
C ILE A 170 -13.81 5.14 20.61
N GLU A 171 -14.35 5.53 21.77
CA GLU A 171 -14.99 6.84 21.97
C GLU A 171 -14.05 8.02 21.69
N ILE A 172 -12.76 7.90 22.10
CA ILE A 172 -11.74 8.90 21.80
C ILE A 172 -11.49 9.03 20.31
N LEU A 173 -11.36 7.89 19.59
CA LEU A 173 -11.12 7.88 18.15
C LEU A 173 -12.32 8.45 17.38
N GLU A 174 -13.55 8.07 17.76
CA GLU A 174 -14.77 8.60 17.15
C GLU A 174 -14.93 10.10 17.38
N ARG A 175 -14.60 10.58 18.58
CA ARG A 175 -14.62 12.01 18.87
C ARG A 175 -13.60 12.75 18.02
N ALA A 176 -12.34 12.27 17.96
CA ALA A 176 -11.30 12.87 17.14
C ALA A 176 -11.69 12.89 15.66
N THR A 177 -12.34 11.84 15.16
CA THR A 177 -12.85 11.77 13.78
C THR A 177 -13.87 12.88 13.53
N ARG A 178 -14.86 13.05 14.40
CA ARG A 178 -15.87 14.13 14.27
C ARG A 178 -15.24 15.52 14.33
N GLU A 179 -14.30 15.75 15.26
CA GLU A 179 -13.61 17.03 15.37
C GLU A 179 -12.81 17.36 14.10
N ILE A 180 -12.19 16.36 13.44
CA ILE A 180 -11.47 16.53 12.17
C ILE A 180 -12.44 16.82 11.03
N GLU A 181 -13.58 16.13 10.95
CA GLU A 181 -14.63 16.36 9.93
C GLU A 181 -15.24 17.77 10.03
N ASP A 182 -15.31 18.33 11.21
CA ASP A 182 -15.83 19.67 11.47
C ASP A 182 -14.83 20.79 11.11
N ILE A 183 -13.56 20.49 10.83
CA ILE A 183 -12.57 21.47 10.39
C ILE A 183 -12.95 21.99 8.99
N LYS A 184 -13.41 23.24 8.95
CA LYS A 184 -13.71 23.90 7.67
C LYS A 184 -12.41 24.27 6.95
N PRO A 185 -12.30 24.03 5.63
CA PRO A 185 -11.15 24.50 4.88
C PRO A 185 -11.05 26.02 5.02
N GLY A 186 -9.91 26.49 5.54
CA GLY A 186 -9.60 27.91 5.58
C GLY A 186 -9.63 28.47 4.14
N ALA A 187 -10.11 29.71 3.95
CA ALA A 187 -10.05 30.37 2.66
C ALA A 187 -8.62 30.27 2.11
N ALA A 188 -8.46 29.71 0.92
CA ALA A 188 -7.17 29.58 0.27
C ALA A 188 -6.49 30.95 0.26
N ARG A 189 -5.31 31.06 0.88
CA ARG A 189 -4.49 32.27 0.74
C ARG A 189 -4.15 32.37 -0.74
N SER A 190 -4.78 33.30 -1.43
CA SER A 190 -4.38 33.70 -2.77
C SER A 190 -2.98 34.29 -2.66
N ASN A 191 -1.98 33.53 -3.05
CA ASN A 191 -0.66 34.10 -3.29
C ASN A 191 -0.76 34.95 -4.55
N ALA A 192 -0.79 36.27 -4.34
CA ALA A 192 -0.48 37.26 -5.35
C ALA A 192 1.01 37.31 -5.64
#